data_a5290ad5882714d0c722ac06dba575ae
#
_entry.id   a5290ad5882714d0c722ac06dba575ae
#
_cell.length_a   1.000
_cell.length_b   1.000
_cell.length_c   1.000
_cell.angle_alpha   90.00
_cell.angle_beta   90.00
_cell.angle_gamma   90.00
#
_symmetry.space_group_name_H-M   'P 1'
#
loop_
_entity.id
_entity.type
_entity.pdbx_description
1 polymer ?
#
loop_
_entity_poly.entity_id
_entity_poly.type
_entity_poly.pdbx_seq_one_letter_code
_entity_poly.pdbx_strand_id
1 'polypeptide(L)'
;MFDKFGEFDSYEEINRAAKAQLEEEGLEAIKTIAEENGLDPEDAEDFCTGAIEELTTPSLAAMGKLELEAKDLSLTGALRDWTDFIEQLCLEDEKMALAVRRKGKSLKDCMALILKNAFNDKAQLDDRITKAAGLTPPLYISIPGKAQIKEIVREYYLGEKK
;
A
#
# COMPACT_ATOMS: atom_id res chain seq x y z
N MET A 1 9.21 11.06 -4.99
CA MET A 1 8.71 9.67 -5.14
C MET A 1 8.92 9.19 -6.57
N PHE A 2 8.33 9.70 -7.61
CA PHE A 2 8.49 9.25 -9.00
C PHE A 2 9.18 10.32 -9.84
N ASP A 3 10.48 10.53 -9.58
CA ASP A 3 11.18 11.75 -10.04
C ASP A 3 11.76 11.63 -11.46
N LYS A 4 12.32 10.48 -11.82
CA LYS A 4 12.98 10.26 -13.12
C LYS A 4 12.10 9.52 -14.13
N PHE A 5 11.50 8.41 -13.72
CA PHE A 5 10.73 7.54 -14.63
C PHE A 5 9.21 7.72 -14.49
N GLY A 6 8.75 8.40 -13.45
CA GLY A 6 7.32 8.59 -13.18
C GLY A 6 6.65 7.39 -12.54
N GLU A 7 5.35 7.54 -12.25
CA GLU A 7 4.55 6.46 -11.69
C GLU A 7 4.13 5.48 -12.79
N PHE A 8 4.42 4.19 -12.58
CA PHE A 8 3.95 3.10 -13.45
C PHE A 8 2.57 2.61 -13.02
N ASP A 9 1.73 2.25 -13.99
CA ASP A 9 0.35 1.77 -13.74
C ASP A 9 0.29 0.27 -13.41
N SER A 10 1.32 -0.49 -13.72
CA SER A 10 1.38 -1.92 -13.51
C SER A 10 2.80 -2.43 -13.30
N TYR A 11 2.93 -3.66 -12.77
CA TYR A 11 4.22 -4.33 -12.63
C TYR A 11 4.85 -4.66 -14.00
N GLU A 12 4.02 -4.93 -15.02
CA GLU A 12 4.50 -5.17 -16.39
C GLU A 12 5.15 -3.92 -16.99
N GLU A 13 4.64 -2.73 -16.67
CA GLU A 13 5.28 -1.48 -17.10
C GLU A 13 6.63 -1.28 -16.44
N ILE A 14 6.75 -1.61 -15.14
CA ILE A 14 8.03 -1.58 -14.41
C ILE A 14 9.03 -2.54 -15.08
N ASN A 15 8.62 -3.79 -15.30
CA ASN A 15 9.48 -4.79 -15.92
C ASN A 15 9.88 -4.42 -17.35
N ARG A 16 8.98 -3.83 -18.12
CA ARG A 16 9.28 -3.35 -19.48
C ARG A 16 10.28 -2.21 -19.46
N ALA A 17 10.12 -1.25 -18.54
CA ALA A 17 11.07 -0.16 -18.38
C ALA A 17 12.46 -0.67 -17.97
N ALA A 18 12.53 -1.61 -17.03
CA ALA A 18 13.78 -2.22 -16.62
C ALA A 18 14.48 -2.97 -17.77
N LYS A 19 13.73 -3.73 -18.58
CA LYS A 19 14.28 -4.41 -19.78
C LYS A 19 14.83 -3.42 -20.81
N ALA A 20 14.17 -2.31 -21.05
CA ALA A 20 14.66 -1.28 -21.94
C ALA A 20 15.97 -0.65 -21.42
N GLN A 21 16.09 -0.43 -20.13
CA GLN A 21 17.29 0.14 -19.52
C GLN A 21 18.49 -0.81 -19.51
N LEU A 22 18.29 -2.12 -19.55
CA LEU A 22 19.39 -3.08 -19.71
C LEU A 22 20.21 -2.82 -20.98
N GLU A 23 19.53 -2.40 -22.06
CA GLU A 23 20.14 -2.15 -23.37
C GLU A 23 20.73 -0.73 -23.49
N GLU A 24 20.23 0.23 -22.70
CA GLU A 24 20.58 1.65 -22.81
C GLU A 24 21.54 2.13 -21.72
N GLU A 25 21.05 2.32 -20.49
CA GLU A 25 21.81 2.94 -19.40
C GLU A 25 22.30 1.94 -18.34
N GLY A 26 21.80 0.70 -18.35
CA GLY A 26 22.28 -0.40 -17.52
C GLY A 26 21.85 -0.30 -16.06
N LEU A 27 22.69 -0.86 -15.16
CA LEU A 27 22.38 -1.11 -13.74
C LEU A 27 21.90 0.12 -12.97
N GLU A 28 22.54 1.27 -13.16
CA GLU A 28 22.18 2.49 -12.38
C GLU A 28 20.77 2.99 -12.71
N ALA A 29 20.34 2.90 -13.97
CA ALA A 29 18.97 3.25 -14.35
C ALA A 29 17.95 2.26 -13.77
N ILE A 30 18.28 0.96 -13.74
CA ILE A 30 17.41 -0.07 -13.17
C ILE A 30 17.32 0.07 -11.65
N LYS A 31 18.41 0.39 -10.96
CA LYS A 31 18.40 0.74 -9.53
C LYS A 31 17.47 1.93 -9.25
N THR A 32 17.54 2.97 -10.08
CA THR A 32 16.63 4.12 -9.96
C THR A 32 15.16 3.70 -10.15
N ILE A 33 14.86 2.83 -11.11
CA ILE A 33 13.50 2.29 -11.29
C ILE A 33 13.07 1.52 -10.03
N ALA A 34 13.93 0.68 -9.48
CA ALA A 34 13.64 -0.08 -8.27
C ALA A 34 13.34 0.85 -7.09
N GLU A 35 14.23 1.79 -6.79
CA GLU A 35 14.07 2.76 -5.69
C GLU A 35 12.80 3.62 -5.83
N GLU A 36 12.53 4.15 -7.03
CA GLU A 36 11.33 4.97 -7.29
C GLU A 36 10.03 4.18 -7.13
N ASN A 37 10.08 2.86 -7.22
CA ASN A 37 8.92 1.98 -7.07
C ASN A 37 8.91 1.20 -5.74
N GLY A 38 9.81 1.51 -4.81
CA GLY A 38 9.87 0.89 -3.49
C GLY A 38 10.32 -0.58 -3.52
N LEU A 39 11.05 -0.97 -4.57
CA LEU A 39 11.64 -2.30 -4.71
C LEU A 39 13.05 -2.31 -4.12
N ASP A 40 13.56 -3.51 -3.80
CA ASP A 40 14.92 -3.65 -3.31
C ASP A 40 15.92 -3.33 -4.43
N PRO A 41 16.91 -2.44 -4.21
CA PRO A 41 17.98 -2.20 -5.18
C PRO A 41 18.83 -3.43 -5.50
N GLU A 42 18.89 -4.42 -4.61
CA GLU A 42 19.59 -5.70 -4.86
C GLU A 42 18.91 -6.49 -5.99
N ASP A 43 17.58 -6.41 -6.11
CA ASP A 43 16.84 -7.04 -7.22
C ASP A 43 17.28 -6.49 -8.59
N ALA A 44 17.70 -5.22 -8.65
CA ALA A 44 18.26 -4.64 -9.88
C ALA A 44 19.57 -5.29 -10.32
N GLU A 45 20.43 -5.67 -9.37
CA GLU A 45 21.67 -6.39 -9.64
C GLU A 45 21.39 -7.82 -10.12
N ASP A 46 20.48 -8.52 -9.44
CA ASP A 46 20.06 -9.87 -9.82
C ASP A 46 19.38 -9.88 -11.21
N PHE A 47 18.60 -8.87 -11.51
CA PHE A 47 18.00 -8.71 -12.84
C PHE A 47 19.06 -8.46 -13.92
N CYS A 48 20.04 -7.58 -13.68
CA CYS A 48 21.12 -7.30 -14.63
C CYS A 48 22.03 -8.50 -14.88
N THR A 49 22.24 -9.34 -13.88
CA THR A 49 23.05 -10.57 -14.00
C THR A 49 22.28 -11.74 -14.60
N GLY A 50 20.97 -11.62 -14.76
CA GLY A 50 20.07 -12.68 -15.22
C GLY A 50 19.75 -13.73 -14.16
N ALA A 51 19.99 -13.43 -12.87
CA ALA A 51 19.60 -14.29 -11.76
C ALA A 51 18.08 -14.34 -11.59
N ILE A 52 17.39 -13.23 -11.93
CA ILE A 52 15.94 -13.14 -12.04
C ILE A 52 15.55 -12.67 -13.45
N GLU A 53 14.40 -13.18 -13.97
CA GLU A 53 13.93 -12.85 -15.31
C GLU A 53 13.12 -11.53 -15.36
N GLU A 54 12.52 -11.14 -14.24
CA GLU A 54 11.71 -9.95 -14.08
C GLU A 54 12.13 -9.20 -12.81
N LEU A 55 12.19 -7.86 -12.90
CA LEU A 55 12.59 -7.02 -11.77
C LEU A 55 11.58 -7.09 -10.62
N THR A 56 10.30 -7.30 -10.92
CA THR A 56 9.25 -7.32 -9.91
C THR A 56 8.08 -8.23 -10.28
N THR A 57 7.29 -8.58 -9.27
CA THR A 57 6.05 -9.33 -9.37
C THR A 57 4.85 -8.43 -9.03
N PRO A 58 3.58 -8.85 -9.29
CA PRO A 58 2.40 -8.08 -8.88
C PRO A 58 2.43 -7.68 -7.40
N SER A 59 2.73 -8.63 -6.52
CA SER A 59 2.73 -8.40 -5.07
C SER A 59 3.85 -7.46 -4.63
N LEU A 60 5.08 -7.66 -5.13
CA LEU A 60 6.21 -6.79 -4.81
C LEU A 60 6.00 -5.36 -5.30
N ALA A 61 5.45 -5.19 -6.51
CA ALA A 61 5.14 -3.87 -7.05
C ALA A 61 4.05 -3.15 -6.24
N ALA A 62 3.05 -3.88 -5.74
CA ALA A 62 2.01 -3.32 -4.87
C ALA A 62 2.58 -2.92 -3.49
N MET A 63 3.35 -3.80 -2.86
CA MET A 63 3.99 -3.55 -1.57
C MET A 63 4.95 -2.36 -1.65
N GLY A 64 5.77 -2.28 -2.69
CA GLY A 64 6.66 -1.14 -2.91
C GLY A 64 5.92 0.19 -2.97
N LYS A 65 4.78 0.24 -3.68
CA LYS A 65 3.93 1.44 -3.72
C LYS A 65 3.37 1.78 -2.35
N LEU A 66 2.83 0.80 -1.62
CA LEU A 66 2.26 1.02 -0.28
C LEU A 66 3.31 1.54 0.71
N GLU A 67 4.52 0.97 0.69
CA GLU A 67 5.63 1.42 1.54
C GLU A 67 6.05 2.86 1.25
N LEU A 68 6.18 3.23 -0.02
CA LEU A 68 6.50 4.61 -0.42
C LEU A 68 5.42 5.59 0.03
N GLU A 69 4.14 5.24 -0.17
CA GLU A 69 3.01 6.08 0.23
C GLU A 69 2.90 6.18 1.76
N ALA A 70 3.11 5.07 2.50
CA ALA A 70 3.11 5.07 3.96
C ALA A 70 4.25 5.93 4.54
N LYS A 71 5.43 5.89 3.93
CA LYS A 71 6.59 6.70 4.30
C LYS A 71 6.33 8.19 4.02
N ASP A 72 5.80 8.52 2.85
CA ASP A 72 5.44 9.89 2.46
C ASP A 72 4.40 10.49 3.43
N LEU A 73 3.40 9.69 3.81
CA LEU A 73 2.37 10.07 4.78
C LEU A 73 2.84 10.01 6.25
N SER A 74 4.04 9.53 6.52
CA SER A 74 4.59 9.34 7.87
C SER A 74 3.66 8.51 8.78
N LEU A 75 3.08 7.44 8.26
CA LEU A 75 2.10 6.62 8.96
C LEU A 75 2.73 5.87 10.14
N THR A 76 2.04 5.90 11.29
CA THR A 76 2.43 5.21 12.52
C THR A 76 1.22 4.60 13.22
N GLY A 77 1.45 3.69 14.18
CA GLY A 77 0.40 3.06 14.98
C GLY A 77 -0.63 2.34 14.12
N ALA A 78 -1.91 2.47 14.44
CA ALA A 78 -2.99 1.77 13.75
C ALA A 78 -3.03 1.99 12.23
N LEU A 79 -2.63 3.17 11.75
CA LEU A 79 -2.58 3.45 10.30
C LEU A 79 -1.47 2.66 9.61
N ARG A 80 -0.34 2.44 10.30
CA ARG A 80 0.71 1.54 9.81
C ARG A 80 0.24 0.07 9.83
N ASP A 81 -0.39 -0.37 10.92
CA ASP A 81 -0.93 -1.74 11.01
C ASP A 81 -1.98 -2.01 9.91
N TRP A 82 -2.77 -1.00 9.53
CA TRP A 82 -3.71 -1.13 8.41
C TRP A 82 -2.98 -1.21 7.06
N THR A 83 -1.87 -0.52 6.89
CA THR A 83 -1.02 -0.65 5.69
C THR A 83 -0.47 -2.07 5.59
N ASP A 84 0.13 -2.60 6.66
CA ASP A 84 0.65 -3.96 6.72
C ASP A 84 -0.44 -5.01 6.41
N PHE A 85 -1.67 -4.74 6.86
CA PHE A 85 -2.81 -5.59 6.52
C PHE A 85 -3.17 -5.54 5.03
N ILE A 86 -3.10 -4.36 4.38
CA ILE A 86 -3.32 -4.24 2.92
C ILE A 86 -2.21 -4.98 2.17
N GLU A 87 -0.97 -4.88 2.60
CA GLU A 87 0.16 -5.63 2.03
C GLU A 87 -0.08 -7.15 2.11
N GLN A 88 -0.56 -7.64 3.27
CA GLN A 88 -0.94 -9.04 3.41
C GLN A 88 -2.03 -9.45 2.41
N LEU A 89 -3.05 -8.61 2.18
CA LEU A 89 -4.07 -8.88 1.17
C LEU A 89 -3.50 -8.95 -0.24
N CYS A 90 -2.47 -8.16 -0.56
CA CYS A 90 -1.78 -8.22 -1.85
C CYS A 90 -0.96 -9.52 -2.03
N LEU A 91 -0.44 -10.09 -0.93
CA LEU A 91 0.24 -11.39 -0.98
C LEU A 91 -0.74 -12.56 -1.17
N GLU A 92 -1.94 -12.44 -0.61
CA GLU A 92 -2.98 -13.47 -0.65
C GLU A 92 -3.81 -13.46 -1.95
N ASP A 93 -3.93 -12.29 -2.60
CA ASP A 93 -4.81 -12.07 -3.76
C ASP A 93 -4.13 -11.20 -4.81
N GLU A 94 -3.70 -11.82 -5.92
CA GLU A 94 -3.06 -11.13 -7.03
C GLU A 94 -3.93 -10.02 -7.63
N LYS A 95 -5.26 -10.19 -7.67
CA LYS A 95 -6.16 -9.13 -8.14
C LYS A 95 -6.09 -7.89 -7.26
N MET A 96 -5.92 -8.10 -5.96
CA MET A 96 -5.71 -7.02 -5.00
C MET A 96 -4.40 -6.30 -5.27
N ALA A 97 -3.31 -7.04 -5.47
CA ALA A 97 -2.00 -6.49 -5.80
C ALA A 97 -2.04 -5.65 -7.10
N LEU A 98 -2.63 -6.19 -8.16
CA LEU A 98 -2.81 -5.48 -9.42
C LEU A 98 -3.62 -4.19 -9.25
N ALA A 99 -4.69 -4.22 -8.45
CA ALA A 99 -5.54 -3.06 -8.21
C ALA A 99 -4.84 -1.97 -7.38
N VAL A 100 -4.07 -2.36 -6.36
CA VAL A 100 -3.29 -1.43 -5.53
C VAL A 100 -2.25 -0.69 -6.37
N ARG A 101 -1.59 -1.38 -7.32
CA ARG A 101 -0.55 -0.77 -8.16
C ARG A 101 -1.08 0.29 -9.13
N ARG A 102 -2.34 0.26 -9.53
CA ARG A 102 -2.90 1.19 -10.51
C ARG A 102 -2.70 2.66 -10.15
N LYS A 103 -2.41 3.48 -11.15
CA LYS A 103 -2.49 4.94 -11.04
C LYS A 103 -3.88 5.39 -10.64
N GLY A 104 -3.97 6.47 -9.87
CA GLY A 104 -5.26 6.98 -9.38
C GLY A 104 -5.84 6.22 -8.19
N LYS A 105 -5.19 5.14 -7.73
CA LYS A 105 -5.43 4.50 -6.44
C LYS A 105 -4.33 4.91 -5.47
N SER A 106 -4.69 5.33 -4.26
CA SER A 106 -3.73 5.76 -3.26
C SER A 106 -4.05 5.25 -1.87
N LEU A 107 -3.02 4.98 -1.09
CA LEU A 107 -3.15 4.63 0.31
C LEU A 107 -3.84 5.76 1.10
N LYS A 108 -3.54 7.01 0.79
CA LYS A 108 -4.18 8.19 1.39
C LYS A 108 -5.70 8.14 1.25
N ASP A 109 -6.21 7.90 0.06
CA ASP A 109 -7.66 7.90 -0.18
C ASP A 109 -8.33 6.67 0.46
N CYS A 110 -7.64 5.53 0.45
CA CYS A 110 -8.09 4.32 1.17
C CYS A 110 -8.21 4.58 2.67
N MET A 111 -7.16 5.14 3.29
CA MET A 111 -7.17 5.49 4.71
C MET A 111 -8.25 6.53 5.05
N ALA A 112 -8.48 7.50 4.17
CA ALA A 112 -9.55 8.49 4.34
C ALA A 112 -10.93 7.84 4.39
N LEU A 113 -11.19 6.81 3.58
CA LEU A 113 -12.44 6.05 3.62
C LEU A 113 -12.60 5.26 4.93
N ILE A 114 -11.54 4.60 5.39
CA ILE A 114 -11.55 3.89 6.67
C ILE A 114 -11.87 4.85 7.83
N LEU A 115 -11.18 5.99 7.87
CA LEU A 115 -11.39 7.01 8.90
C LEU A 115 -12.79 7.62 8.84
N LYS A 116 -13.31 7.89 7.65
CA LYS A 116 -14.68 8.40 7.46
C LYS A 116 -15.72 7.41 7.97
N ASN A 117 -15.55 6.13 7.67
CA ASN A 117 -16.41 5.07 8.19
C ASN A 117 -16.35 5.02 9.72
N ALA A 118 -15.15 4.97 10.30
CA ALA A 118 -14.95 4.97 11.74
C ALA A 118 -15.61 6.19 12.41
N PHE A 119 -15.48 7.37 11.83
CA PHE A 119 -16.08 8.59 12.38
C PHE A 119 -17.62 8.53 12.35
N ASN A 120 -18.21 7.99 11.29
CA ASN A 120 -19.66 7.86 11.16
C ASN A 120 -20.25 6.80 12.09
N ASP A 121 -19.52 5.70 12.31
CA ASP A 121 -19.96 4.54 13.09
C ASP A 121 -19.60 4.63 14.59
N LYS A 122 -19.15 5.81 15.05
CA LYS A 122 -18.79 5.99 16.46
C LYS A 122 -19.98 5.71 17.38
N ALA A 123 -19.75 4.92 18.40
CA ALA A 123 -20.72 4.57 19.41
C ALA A 123 -20.26 5.01 20.80
N GLN A 124 -21.19 5.18 21.71
CA GLN A 124 -20.85 5.48 23.09
C GLN A 124 -20.14 4.28 23.74
N LEU A 125 -18.98 4.54 24.31
CA LEU A 125 -18.27 3.56 25.10
C LEU A 125 -18.95 3.40 26.47
N ASP A 126 -18.91 2.20 27.03
CA ASP A 126 -19.42 1.96 28.39
C ASP A 126 -18.75 2.92 29.40
N ASP A 127 -19.59 3.58 30.20
CA ASP A 127 -19.12 4.61 31.16
C ASP A 127 -18.12 4.05 32.18
N ARG A 128 -18.18 2.76 32.50
CA ARG A 128 -17.24 2.11 33.42
C ARG A 128 -15.86 2.01 32.81
N ILE A 129 -15.76 1.73 31.49
CA ILE A 129 -14.49 1.71 30.77
C ILE A 129 -13.93 3.12 30.67
N THR A 130 -14.77 4.09 30.32
CA THR A 130 -14.40 5.50 30.19
C THR A 130 -13.81 6.05 31.51
N LYS A 131 -14.49 5.77 32.64
CA LYS A 131 -14.03 6.17 33.97
C LYS A 131 -12.73 5.47 34.39
N ALA A 132 -12.62 4.14 34.10
CA ALA A 132 -11.39 3.40 34.40
C ALA A 132 -10.17 3.91 33.64
N ALA A 133 -10.37 4.50 32.44
CA ALA A 133 -9.34 5.17 31.66
C ALA A 133 -9.02 6.60 32.16
N GLY A 134 -9.67 7.09 33.22
CA GLY A 134 -9.50 8.45 33.72
C GLY A 134 -10.15 9.53 32.84
N LEU A 135 -11.09 9.14 31.98
CA LEU A 135 -11.80 10.03 31.06
C LEU A 135 -13.21 10.35 31.58
N THR A 136 -13.81 11.42 31.07
CA THR A 136 -15.15 11.86 31.48
C THR A 136 -16.21 11.33 30.49
N PRO A 137 -17.22 10.55 30.96
CA PRO A 137 -18.35 10.17 30.12
C PRO A 137 -19.26 11.37 29.75
N PRO A 138 -20.02 11.31 28.63
CA PRO A 138 -20.02 10.24 27.63
C PRO A 138 -18.85 10.33 26.64
N LEU A 139 -18.24 9.20 26.29
CA LEU A 139 -17.20 9.12 25.28
C LEU A 139 -17.71 8.32 24.08
N TYR A 140 -17.60 8.92 22.89
CA TYR A 140 -17.96 8.27 21.62
C TYR A 140 -16.71 7.95 20.83
N ILE A 141 -16.53 6.70 20.47
CA ILE A 141 -15.35 6.21 19.74
C ILE A 141 -15.78 5.10 18.77
N SER A 142 -15.08 4.98 17.67
CA SER A 142 -15.11 3.79 16.83
C SER A 142 -13.68 3.36 16.53
N ILE A 143 -13.43 2.08 16.70
CA ILE A 143 -12.20 1.43 16.27
C ILE A 143 -12.64 0.36 15.27
N PRO A 144 -12.41 0.57 13.95
CA PRO A 144 -12.87 -0.36 12.94
C PRO A 144 -12.17 -1.70 13.11
N GLY A 145 -12.98 -2.77 13.12
CA GLY A 145 -12.47 -4.13 13.20
C GLY A 145 -11.82 -4.58 11.87
N LYS A 146 -10.98 -5.62 11.94
CA LYS A 146 -10.26 -6.15 10.77
C LYS A 146 -11.18 -6.53 9.60
N ALA A 147 -12.35 -7.11 9.88
CA ALA A 147 -13.33 -7.47 8.86
C ALA A 147 -13.89 -6.24 8.13
N GLN A 148 -14.22 -5.18 8.86
CA GLN A 148 -14.72 -3.93 8.31
C GLN A 148 -13.65 -3.23 7.46
N ILE A 149 -12.41 -3.20 7.94
CA ILE A 149 -11.28 -2.65 7.17
C ILE A 149 -11.09 -3.43 5.88
N LYS A 150 -11.11 -4.75 5.91
CA LYS A 150 -11.00 -5.61 4.72
C LYS A 150 -12.08 -5.28 3.68
N GLU A 151 -13.30 -5.09 4.11
CA GLU A 151 -14.42 -4.76 3.23
C GLU A 151 -14.22 -3.40 2.55
N ILE A 152 -13.88 -2.35 3.31
CA ILE A 152 -13.62 -1.00 2.80
C ILE A 152 -12.45 -1.00 1.81
N VAL A 153 -11.37 -1.68 2.15
CA VAL A 153 -10.16 -1.80 1.30
C VAL A 153 -10.50 -2.49 -0.03
N ARG A 154 -11.21 -3.61 0.00
CA ARG A 154 -11.62 -4.32 -1.22
C ARG A 154 -12.60 -3.50 -2.06
N GLU A 155 -13.54 -2.82 -1.45
CA GLU A 155 -14.45 -1.92 -2.17
C GLU A 155 -13.67 -0.80 -2.87
N TYR A 156 -12.73 -0.18 -2.18
CA TYR A 156 -11.92 0.90 -2.75
C TYR A 156 -11.05 0.44 -3.91
N TYR A 157 -10.26 -0.60 -3.74
CA TYR A 157 -9.31 -1.03 -4.76
C TYR A 157 -9.95 -1.85 -5.87
N LEU A 158 -10.84 -2.77 -5.57
CA LEU A 158 -11.44 -3.70 -6.52
C LEU A 158 -12.79 -3.23 -7.07
N GLY A 159 -13.45 -2.27 -6.42
CA GLY A 159 -14.83 -1.87 -6.76
C GLY A 159 -15.89 -2.91 -6.38
N GLU A 160 -15.56 -3.85 -5.50
CA GLU A 160 -16.49 -4.87 -5.02
C GLU A 160 -17.50 -4.20 -4.06
N LYS A 161 -18.74 -4.00 -4.56
CA LYS A 161 -19.89 -3.64 -3.69
C LYS A 161 -20.59 -4.90 -3.24
N LYS A 162 -20.99 -4.94 -1.97
CA LYS A 162 -21.94 -5.94 -1.46
C LYS A 162 -23.33 -5.70 -2.00
#